data_bb1ebf4f67661a04bb50038b29a5d2a7
#
_entry.id   bb1ebf4f67661a04bb50038b29a5d2a7
#
_cell.length_a   1.000
_cell.length_b   1.000
_cell.length_c   1.000
_cell.angle_alpha   90.00
_cell.angle_beta   90.00
_cell.angle_gamma   90.00
#
_symmetry.space_group_name_H-M   'P 1'
#
loop_
_entity.id
_entity.type
_entity.pdbx_description
1 polymer ?
#
loop_
_entity_poly.entity_id
_entity_poly.type
_entity_poly.pdbx_seq_one_letter_code
_entity_poly.pdbx_strand_id
1 'polypeptide(L)'
;MKTIIKKILPMVLLFATACADFEELEKDKNRPSQVPAALVLNGILNDMHERPWTLEHRWNQFWNCNYNYYGNQEYAWTSTTLNFRTLKNVIKMEEEARRGGGGEVNPYSALGKFFRAYFYFRMTRLVGDLPLDEALQGLGNPSPAYATQKEIFLQILQWLDEANQDLATLISNNDRSLTGDFYFNNDLNKWQKTVNTFKLRVLINLSKKTADPDLQVTTRFAQVVNNPAQFPVMSGLADNLQYVYNGTTNIYPLNPGNRGFDKGRYNHSATYLNNLAALNDPRVFVVANPAMKKINVDGLAPQNFNAYVGASSGENLAEMTVKAGNDEYSFINQKRYYTTLAGPEPSVIIGYPELCFNIAEAMNRGWVAGSAAQWYENGIRASMQFYGITNGTVLSITEPDADAVLGTYTVNLTSYLSQPSVAYAGNNSTGLNQILLQKYFAFFQNSGWEAFFNHKRTGVPAFLTGPGTGRDPAVIPNRFQYPTNESRVNKSNYEAALNRQFGNTNDSIDDLVWFLRN
;
A
#
# COMPACT_ATOMS: atom_id res chain seq x y z
N MET A 1 15.99 -68.88 40.81
CA MET A 1 16.53 -67.59 40.39
C MET A 1 17.07 -67.53 38.96
N LYS A 2 17.92 -68.53 38.54
CA LYS A 2 18.50 -68.49 37.16
C LYS A 2 17.50 -68.62 36.03
N THR A 3 16.29 -69.18 36.23
CA THR A 3 15.31 -69.41 35.21
C THR A 3 14.37 -68.16 34.99
N ILE A 4 14.21 -67.28 35.99
CA ILE A 4 13.43 -66.04 35.94
C ILE A 4 14.24 -64.99 35.22
N ILE A 5 15.54 -64.90 35.41
CA ILE A 5 16.42 -63.93 34.74
C ILE A 5 16.47 -64.16 33.22
N LYS A 6 16.41 -65.45 32.76
CA LYS A 6 16.41 -65.77 31.32
C LYS A 6 15.14 -65.41 30.60
N LYS A 7 14.02 -65.20 31.31
CA LYS A 7 12.74 -64.75 30.70
C LYS A 7 12.52 -63.23 30.78
N ILE A 8 13.21 -62.54 31.69
CA ILE A 8 13.12 -61.08 31.84
C ILE A 8 14.06 -60.36 30.86
N LEU A 9 15.23 -60.94 30.55
CA LEU A 9 16.22 -60.34 29.66
C LEU A 9 15.71 -60.07 28.22
N PRO A 10 14.98 -61.01 27.55
CA PRO A 10 14.42 -60.72 26.23
C PRO A 10 13.24 -59.74 26.29
N MET A 11 12.53 -59.62 27.42
CA MET A 11 11.41 -58.69 27.57
C MET A 11 11.91 -57.24 27.77
N VAL A 12 13.06 -57.04 28.40
CA VAL A 12 13.71 -55.71 28.53
C VAL A 12 14.35 -55.29 27.21
N LEU A 13 14.87 -56.21 26.39
CA LEU A 13 15.38 -55.89 25.06
C LEU A 13 14.27 -55.48 24.07
N LEU A 14 13.03 -56.02 24.21
CA LEU A 14 11.89 -55.62 23.39
C LEU A 14 11.38 -54.20 23.71
N PHE A 15 11.56 -53.72 24.94
CA PHE A 15 11.19 -52.34 25.29
C PHE A 15 12.26 -51.32 24.85
N ALA A 16 13.52 -51.71 24.66
CA ALA A 16 14.59 -50.82 24.22
C ALA A 16 14.54 -50.51 22.70
N THR A 17 13.95 -51.40 21.89
CA THR A 17 13.78 -51.17 20.46
C THR A 17 12.50 -50.40 20.12
N ALA A 18 11.52 -50.31 21.02
CA ALA A 18 10.28 -49.54 20.80
C ALA A 18 10.47 -48.03 20.93
N CYS A 19 11.57 -47.56 21.55
CA CYS A 19 11.83 -46.13 21.67
C CYS A 19 12.53 -45.53 20.44
N ALA A 20 13.10 -46.33 19.53
CA ALA A 20 13.81 -45.81 18.36
C ALA A 20 12.88 -45.33 17.21
N ASP A 21 11.65 -45.82 17.16
CA ASP A 21 10.71 -45.47 16.10
C ASP A 21 9.77 -44.29 16.43
N PHE A 22 9.77 -43.80 17.67
CA PHE A 22 8.88 -42.73 18.08
C PHE A 22 9.23 -41.38 17.42
N GLU A 23 10.53 -41.09 17.26
CA GLU A 23 10.97 -39.86 16.54
C GLU A 23 10.62 -39.90 15.03
N GLU A 24 10.47 -41.08 14.45
CA GLU A 24 10.07 -41.22 13.04
C GLU A 24 8.56 -41.14 12.87
N LEU A 25 7.78 -41.54 13.90
CA LEU A 25 6.33 -41.41 13.96
C LEU A 25 5.86 -39.97 14.26
N GLU A 26 6.66 -39.18 14.97
CA GLU A 26 6.39 -37.75 15.19
C GLU A 26 6.67 -36.88 13.95
N LYS A 27 7.46 -37.37 13.00
CA LYS A 27 7.68 -36.68 11.73
C LYS A 27 6.44 -36.90 10.86
N ASP A 28 5.57 -35.89 10.84
CA ASP A 28 4.47 -35.83 9.88
C ASP A 28 5.04 -35.90 8.44
N LYS A 29 5.02 -37.10 7.84
CA LYS A 29 5.56 -37.36 6.49
C LYS A 29 4.83 -36.54 5.41
N ASN A 30 3.68 -35.93 5.74
CA ASN A 30 2.92 -35.05 4.86
C ASN A 30 3.35 -33.59 5.00
N ARG A 31 4.17 -33.24 5.99
CA ARG A 31 4.77 -31.90 6.09
C ARG A 31 6.19 -31.93 5.56
N PRO A 32 6.49 -31.19 4.51
CA PRO A 32 7.86 -31.08 4.02
C PRO A 32 8.74 -30.52 5.15
N SER A 33 9.78 -31.24 5.51
CA SER A 33 10.77 -30.81 6.53
C SER A 33 11.68 -29.68 5.99
N GLN A 34 11.68 -29.47 4.68
CA GLN A 34 12.45 -28.45 3.97
C GLN A 34 11.58 -27.84 2.88
N VAL A 35 11.61 -26.53 2.77
CA VAL A 35 10.91 -25.76 1.73
C VAL A 35 11.92 -24.84 1.06
N PRO A 36 12.08 -24.87 -0.28
CA PRO A 36 12.98 -23.94 -0.95
C PRO A 36 12.66 -22.48 -0.60
N ALA A 37 13.69 -21.66 -0.35
CA ALA A 37 13.53 -20.24 -0.03
C ALA A 37 12.65 -19.50 -1.05
N ALA A 38 12.71 -19.89 -2.34
CA ALA A 38 11.89 -19.38 -3.42
C ALA A 38 10.38 -19.54 -3.19
N LEU A 39 9.93 -20.66 -2.62
CA LEU A 39 8.50 -20.87 -2.33
C LEU A 39 8.05 -20.04 -1.14
N VAL A 40 8.92 -19.85 -0.13
CA VAL A 40 8.63 -18.96 0.99
C VAL A 40 8.57 -17.51 0.52
N LEU A 41 9.50 -17.10 -0.37
CA LEU A 41 9.49 -15.79 -1.03
C LEU A 41 8.16 -15.52 -1.74
N ASN A 42 7.64 -16.47 -2.51
CA ASN A 42 6.33 -16.32 -3.18
C ASN A 42 5.21 -15.96 -2.19
N GLY A 43 5.17 -16.60 -1.03
CA GLY A 43 4.19 -16.30 0.01
C GLY A 43 4.34 -14.86 0.55
N ILE A 44 5.58 -14.42 0.80
CA ILE A 44 5.87 -13.06 1.26
C ILE A 44 5.47 -12.02 0.21
N LEU A 45 5.81 -12.26 -1.05
CA LEU A 45 5.46 -11.36 -2.16
C LEU A 45 3.93 -11.25 -2.33
N ASN A 46 3.21 -12.37 -2.16
CA ASN A 46 1.74 -12.34 -2.19
C ASN A 46 1.14 -11.54 -1.02
N ASP A 47 1.75 -11.60 0.17
CA ASP A 47 1.32 -10.80 1.33
C ASP A 47 1.58 -9.29 1.17
N MET A 48 2.44 -8.89 0.23
CA MET A 48 2.65 -7.48 -0.16
C MET A 48 1.54 -6.94 -1.07
N HIS A 49 0.75 -7.81 -1.68
CA HIS A 49 -0.28 -7.41 -2.64
C HIS A 49 -1.36 -6.55 -1.98
N GLU A 50 -1.50 -5.33 -2.46
CA GLU A 50 -2.53 -4.38 -2.08
C GLU A 50 -3.60 -4.35 -3.19
N ARG A 51 -4.73 -5.00 -2.93
CA ARG A 51 -5.81 -5.16 -3.92
C ARG A 51 -6.51 -3.82 -4.16
N PRO A 52 -6.84 -3.45 -5.40
CA PRO A 52 -7.71 -2.32 -5.69
C PRO A 52 -9.15 -2.61 -5.25
N TRP A 53 -9.97 -1.58 -5.11
CA TRP A 53 -11.40 -1.64 -4.77
C TRP A 53 -11.68 -2.19 -3.38
N THR A 54 -10.70 -2.16 -2.48
CA THR A 54 -10.86 -2.55 -1.08
C THR A 54 -11.40 -1.40 -0.24
N LEU A 55 -11.64 -1.71 1.03
CA LEU A 55 -12.14 -0.75 2.01
C LEU A 55 -11.13 0.39 2.27
N GLU A 56 -9.82 0.11 2.19
CA GLU A 56 -8.77 1.13 2.28
C GLU A 56 -8.95 2.22 1.22
N HIS A 57 -9.23 1.86 -0.03
CA HIS A 57 -9.45 2.82 -1.11
C HIS A 57 -10.76 3.60 -0.95
N ARG A 58 -11.75 3.03 -0.27
CA ARG A 58 -12.98 3.74 0.12
C ARG A 58 -12.71 4.75 1.23
N TRP A 59 -11.96 4.37 2.25
CA TRP A 59 -11.51 5.27 3.31
C TRP A 59 -10.50 6.32 2.84
N ASN A 60 -9.77 6.05 1.76
CA ASN A 60 -8.99 7.04 1.02
C ASN A 60 -9.88 8.02 0.22
N GLN A 61 -11.20 7.84 0.25
CA GLN A 61 -12.18 8.66 -0.47
C GLN A 61 -11.98 8.70 -1.99
N PHE A 62 -11.62 7.56 -2.60
CA PHE A 62 -11.58 7.44 -4.05
C PHE A 62 -12.92 7.06 -4.65
N TRP A 63 -13.68 6.24 -3.95
CA TRP A 63 -14.98 5.75 -4.36
C TRP A 63 -15.90 5.51 -3.15
N ASN A 64 -17.19 5.46 -3.39
CA ASN A 64 -18.22 5.22 -2.40
C ASN A 64 -19.08 4.03 -2.79
N CYS A 65 -19.59 3.32 -1.79
CA CYS A 65 -20.67 2.37 -1.96
C CYS A 65 -21.99 3.07 -1.65
N ASN A 66 -22.96 2.99 -2.58
CA ASN A 66 -24.25 3.67 -2.45
C ASN A 66 -25.39 2.76 -1.97
N TYR A 67 -25.08 1.54 -1.54
CA TYR A 67 -26.09 0.58 -1.07
C TYR A 67 -25.54 -0.30 0.04
N ASN A 68 -26.18 -0.27 1.19
CA ASN A 68 -25.67 -0.85 2.45
C ASN A 68 -25.30 -2.34 2.39
N TYR A 69 -25.98 -3.13 1.55
CA TYR A 69 -25.64 -4.55 1.35
C TYR A 69 -24.21 -4.76 0.84
N TYR A 70 -23.71 -3.85 0.00
CA TYR A 70 -22.35 -3.87 -0.55
C TYR A 70 -21.35 -3.11 0.33
N GLY A 71 -21.83 -2.36 1.32
CA GLY A 71 -21.04 -1.60 2.27
C GLY A 71 -21.44 -0.14 2.40
N ASN A 72 -20.66 0.61 3.16
CA ASN A 72 -20.86 2.04 3.42
C ASN A 72 -19.50 2.75 3.56
N GLN A 73 -19.51 4.05 3.86
CA GLN A 73 -18.32 4.89 4.01
C GLN A 73 -17.88 5.06 5.48
N GLU A 74 -18.50 4.33 6.40
CA GLU A 74 -18.26 4.48 7.82
C GLU A 74 -16.81 4.13 8.20
N TYR A 75 -16.21 4.99 9.01
CA TYR A 75 -14.92 4.76 9.65
C TYR A 75 -15.11 3.97 10.96
N ALA A 76 -15.82 2.85 10.89
CA ALA A 76 -16.06 1.96 12.02
C ALA A 76 -14.80 1.14 12.35
N TRP A 77 -13.69 1.85 12.60
CA TRP A 77 -12.40 1.21 12.85
C TRP A 77 -12.37 0.58 14.24
N THR A 78 -11.79 -0.60 14.28
CA THR A 78 -11.54 -1.38 15.49
C THR A 78 -10.10 -1.90 15.46
N SER A 79 -9.85 -3.08 16.01
CA SER A 79 -8.55 -3.73 15.94
C SER A 79 -8.17 -4.12 14.51
N THR A 80 -6.89 -4.13 14.23
CA THR A 80 -6.33 -4.59 12.94
C THR A 80 -5.46 -5.82 13.11
N THR A 81 -5.26 -6.55 12.00
CA THR A 81 -4.30 -7.65 11.95
C THR A 81 -2.92 -7.12 11.57
N LEU A 82 -1.91 -7.55 12.31
CA LEU A 82 -0.51 -7.19 12.06
C LEU A 82 0.23 -8.29 11.29
N ASN A 83 1.20 -7.91 10.47
CA ASN A 83 1.92 -8.80 9.55
C ASN A 83 3.01 -9.66 10.22
N PHE A 84 2.94 -9.93 11.53
CA PHE A 84 3.95 -10.77 12.21
C PHE A 84 4.02 -12.19 11.65
N ARG A 85 2.90 -12.73 11.13
CA ARG A 85 2.93 -14.02 10.43
C ARG A 85 3.81 -13.97 9.18
N THR A 86 3.72 -12.92 8.40
CA THR A 86 4.58 -12.71 7.22
C THR A 86 6.04 -12.53 7.61
N LEU A 87 6.31 -11.79 8.69
CA LEU A 87 7.68 -11.63 9.23
C LEU A 87 8.30 -12.95 9.70
N LYS A 88 7.51 -13.88 10.23
CA LYS A 88 7.99 -15.26 10.50
C LYS A 88 8.40 -15.98 9.21
N ASN A 89 7.66 -15.77 8.13
CA ASN A 89 8.03 -16.32 6.82
C ASN A 89 9.31 -15.67 6.28
N VAL A 90 9.56 -14.37 6.56
CA VAL A 90 10.82 -13.71 6.20
C VAL A 90 12.01 -14.40 6.89
N ILE A 91 11.92 -14.64 8.21
CA ILE A 91 12.95 -15.38 8.95
C ILE A 91 13.15 -16.79 8.34
N LYS A 92 12.04 -17.48 8.06
CA LYS A 92 12.10 -18.83 7.48
C LYS A 92 12.74 -18.86 6.09
N MET A 93 12.44 -17.87 5.26
CA MET A 93 13.06 -17.71 3.94
C MET A 93 14.59 -17.60 4.04
N GLU A 94 15.08 -16.78 4.97
CA GLU A 94 16.52 -16.59 5.18
C GLU A 94 17.20 -17.87 5.73
N GLU A 95 16.53 -18.60 6.64
CA GLU A 95 17.01 -19.88 7.14
C GLU A 95 17.13 -20.92 6.02
N GLU A 96 16.10 -21.03 5.17
CA GLU A 96 16.11 -21.97 4.06
C GLU A 96 17.15 -21.58 2.98
N ALA A 97 17.36 -20.29 2.74
CA ALA A 97 18.42 -19.83 1.84
C ALA A 97 19.80 -20.22 2.34
N ARG A 98 20.09 -20.03 3.64
CA ARG A 98 21.35 -20.48 4.26
C ARG A 98 21.50 -21.99 4.23
N ARG A 99 20.44 -22.74 4.53
CA ARG A 99 20.44 -24.21 4.46
C ARG A 99 20.72 -24.70 3.04
N GLY A 100 20.23 -23.99 2.02
CA GLY A 100 20.50 -24.25 0.61
C GLY A 100 21.92 -23.88 0.13
N GLY A 101 22.81 -23.47 1.03
CA GLY A 101 24.20 -23.10 0.70
C GLY A 101 24.42 -21.62 0.39
N GLY A 102 23.40 -20.77 0.58
CA GLY A 102 23.54 -19.32 0.48
C GLY A 102 24.52 -18.77 1.53
N GLY A 103 25.40 -17.86 1.11
CA GLY A 103 26.28 -17.12 2.01
C GLY A 103 25.51 -16.23 2.98
N GLU A 104 26.22 -15.56 3.86
CA GLU A 104 25.63 -14.59 4.80
C GLU A 104 24.91 -13.46 4.04
N VAL A 105 25.55 -12.91 3.01
CA VAL A 105 24.94 -12.00 2.04
C VAL A 105 24.50 -12.81 0.83
N ASN A 106 23.21 -12.91 0.63
CA ASN A 106 22.56 -13.58 -0.49
C ASN A 106 21.27 -12.83 -0.86
N PRO A 107 20.65 -13.05 -2.04
CA PRO A 107 19.45 -12.30 -2.44
C PRO A 107 18.29 -12.38 -1.46
N TYR A 108 18.07 -13.52 -0.82
CA TYR A 108 16.98 -13.69 0.13
C TYR A 108 17.22 -12.94 1.43
N SER A 109 18.48 -12.88 1.92
CA SER A 109 18.83 -12.09 3.11
C SER A 109 18.72 -10.58 2.85
N ALA A 110 19.15 -10.12 1.66
CA ALA A 110 18.99 -8.72 1.24
C ALA A 110 17.51 -8.32 1.15
N LEU A 111 16.70 -9.13 0.48
CA LEU A 111 15.26 -8.91 0.37
C LEU A 111 14.55 -9.07 1.73
N GLY A 112 15.04 -9.95 2.62
CA GLY A 112 14.51 -10.10 3.97
C GLY A 112 14.57 -8.81 4.78
N LYS A 113 15.66 -8.04 4.65
CA LYS A 113 15.79 -6.70 5.26
C LYS A 113 14.77 -5.73 4.70
N PHE A 114 14.58 -5.71 3.37
CA PHE A 114 13.54 -4.90 2.74
C PHE A 114 12.13 -5.28 3.22
N PHE A 115 11.80 -6.57 3.29
CA PHE A 115 10.47 -7.02 3.73
C PHE A 115 10.22 -6.67 5.20
N ARG A 116 11.22 -6.77 6.08
CA ARG A 116 11.09 -6.27 7.47
C ARG A 116 10.77 -4.78 7.47
N ALA A 117 11.53 -3.97 6.75
CA ALA A 117 11.30 -2.54 6.64
C ALA A 117 9.88 -2.23 6.11
N TYR A 118 9.44 -2.91 5.07
CA TYR A 118 8.13 -2.72 4.45
C TYR A 118 6.98 -3.06 5.42
N PHE A 119 6.99 -4.23 6.05
CA PHE A 119 5.91 -4.65 6.92
C PHE A 119 5.89 -3.89 8.25
N TYR A 120 7.03 -3.58 8.83
CA TYR A 120 7.08 -2.72 10.02
C TYR A 120 6.61 -1.30 9.73
N PHE A 121 6.97 -0.71 8.59
CA PHE A 121 6.46 0.59 8.15
C PHE A 121 4.94 0.58 8.00
N ARG A 122 4.39 -0.47 7.40
CA ARG A 122 2.93 -0.63 7.28
C ARG A 122 2.27 -0.73 8.65
N MET A 123 2.73 -1.64 9.50
CA MET A 123 2.12 -1.90 10.81
C MET A 123 2.22 -0.71 11.77
N THR A 124 3.41 -0.12 11.90
CA THR A 124 3.61 0.97 12.87
C THR A 124 2.78 2.20 12.55
N ARG A 125 2.54 2.51 11.27
CA ARG A 125 1.66 3.62 10.89
C ARG A 125 0.21 3.37 11.28
N LEU A 126 -0.23 2.10 11.26
CA LEU A 126 -1.60 1.74 11.61
C LEU A 126 -1.88 1.79 13.12
N VAL A 127 -0.91 1.43 13.97
CA VAL A 127 -1.16 1.28 15.41
C VAL A 127 -0.20 2.07 16.33
N GLY A 128 0.98 2.43 15.87
CA GLY A 128 2.03 3.10 16.68
C GLY A 128 3.16 2.14 17.08
N ASP A 129 3.53 2.11 18.36
CA ASP A 129 4.59 1.25 18.92
C ASP A 129 4.33 -0.24 18.64
N LEU A 130 5.39 -1.03 18.47
CA LEU A 130 5.29 -2.47 18.18
C LEU A 130 6.44 -3.25 18.83
N PRO A 131 6.25 -4.53 19.14
CA PRO A 131 7.39 -5.40 19.42
C PRO A 131 8.38 -5.40 18.25
N LEU A 132 9.66 -5.21 18.55
CA LEU A 132 10.74 -5.14 17.55
C LEU A 132 11.83 -6.18 17.87
N ASP A 133 12.73 -5.89 18.80
CA ASP A 133 13.90 -6.75 19.12
C ASP A 133 13.48 -8.06 19.75
N GLU A 134 12.44 -8.04 20.57
CA GLU A 134 11.90 -9.22 21.25
C GLU A 134 10.82 -9.94 20.45
N ALA A 135 10.49 -9.44 19.26
CA ALA A 135 9.44 -10.03 18.42
C ALA A 135 9.86 -11.39 17.84
N LEU A 136 8.88 -12.26 17.60
CA LEU A 136 9.03 -13.51 16.84
C LEU A 136 9.90 -14.59 17.50
N GLN A 137 10.16 -14.51 18.80
CA GLN A 137 10.93 -15.51 19.57
C GLN A 137 10.08 -16.73 19.97
N GLY A 138 8.80 -16.79 19.58
CA GLY A 138 7.90 -17.90 19.85
C GLY A 138 7.72 -18.15 21.35
N LEU A 139 7.88 -19.41 21.78
CA LEU A 139 7.74 -19.78 23.20
C LEU A 139 8.87 -19.21 24.08
N GLY A 140 9.99 -18.76 23.48
CA GLY A 140 11.09 -18.14 24.21
C GLY A 140 10.73 -16.78 24.80
N ASN A 141 9.85 -16.02 24.13
CA ASN A 141 9.29 -14.77 24.64
C ASN A 141 7.84 -14.58 24.14
N PRO A 142 6.83 -15.09 24.85
CA PRO A 142 5.43 -14.98 24.46
C PRO A 142 4.83 -13.57 24.72
N SER A 143 5.52 -12.71 25.47
CA SER A 143 5.06 -11.39 25.86
C SER A 143 6.14 -10.33 25.59
N PRO A 144 6.45 -10.05 24.32
CA PRO A 144 7.53 -9.15 23.95
C PRO A 144 7.25 -7.70 24.34
N ALA A 145 8.30 -6.96 24.73
CA ALA A 145 8.23 -5.52 24.96
C ALA A 145 8.03 -4.76 23.63
N TYR A 146 7.38 -3.60 23.72
CA TYR A 146 7.13 -2.72 22.58
C TYR A 146 8.26 -1.69 22.46
N ALA A 147 8.89 -1.61 21.30
CA ALA A 147 9.75 -0.49 20.92
C ALA A 147 8.88 0.73 20.57
N THR A 148 9.43 1.92 20.77
CA THR A 148 8.77 3.16 20.37
C THR A 148 8.68 3.28 18.85
N GLN A 149 7.70 4.00 18.36
CA GLN A 149 7.56 4.25 16.92
C GLN A 149 8.83 4.91 16.33
N LYS A 150 9.52 5.77 17.09
CA LYS A 150 10.81 6.36 16.68
C LYS A 150 11.89 5.28 16.47
N GLU A 151 12.08 4.38 17.43
CA GLU A 151 13.04 3.27 17.33
C GLU A 151 12.72 2.38 16.12
N ILE A 152 11.45 2.11 15.88
CA ILE A 152 11.00 1.34 14.72
C ILE A 152 11.37 2.04 13.41
N PHE A 153 11.16 3.36 13.28
CA PHE A 153 11.56 4.10 12.09
C PHE A 153 13.09 4.13 11.89
N LEU A 154 13.86 4.25 12.95
CA LEU A 154 15.33 4.16 12.89
C LEU A 154 15.76 2.78 12.35
N GLN A 155 15.17 1.71 12.86
CA GLN A 155 15.47 0.36 12.43
C GLN A 155 15.02 0.10 10.97
N ILE A 156 13.86 0.64 10.55
CA ILE A 156 13.42 0.59 9.15
C ILE A 156 14.46 1.23 8.22
N LEU A 157 14.93 2.42 8.56
CA LEU A 157 15.94 3.12 7.76
C LEU A 157 17.26 2.36 7.71
N GLN A 158 17.68 1.75 8.81
CA GLN A 158 18.87 0.89 8.88
C GLN A 158 18.72 -0.34 7.96
N TRP A 159 17.61 -1.08 8.06
CA TRP A 159 17.38 -2.23 7.18
C TRP A 159 17.39 -1.86 5.69
N LEU A 160 16.87 -0.69 5.33
CA LEU A 160 16.88 -0.22 3.95
C LEU A 160 18.30 0.15 3.46
N ASP A 161 19.13 0.72 4.33
CA ASP A 161 20.54 0.99 4.02
C ASP A 161 21.32 -0.31 3.81
N GLU A 162 21.14 -1.27 4.71
CA GLU A 162 21.75 -2.60 4.61
C GLU A 162 21.28 -3.37 3.37
N ALA A 163 19.96 -3.35 3.08
CA ALA A 163 19.41 -4.00 1.89
C ALA A 163 19.99 -3.40 0.59
N ASN A 164 20.13 -2.07 0.52
CA ASN A 164 20.76 -1.41 -0.63
C ASN A 164 22.22 -1.84 -0.80
N GLN A 165 22.99 -1.91 0.30
CA GLN A 165 24.39 -2.31 0.27
C GLN A 165 24.57 -3.77 -0.16
N ASP A 166 23.76 -4.67 0.39
CA ASP A 166 23.79 -6.09 0.04
C ASP A 166 23.46 -6.30 -1.43
N LEU A 167 22.36 -5.66 -1.91
CA LEU A 167 21.97 -5.74 -3.31
C LEU A 167 23.05 -5.19 -4.25
N ALA A 168 23.69 -4.05 -3.90
CA ALA A 168 24.79 -3.51 -4.66
C ALA A 168 25.97 -4.51 -4.79
N THR A 169 26.30 -5.19 -3.68
CA THR A 169 27.35 -6.22 -3.64
C THR A 169 26.98 -7.41 -4.53
N LEU A 170 25.76 -7.92 -4.41
CA LEU A 170 25.27 -9.04 -5.22
C LEU A 170 25.23 -8.71 -6.72
N ILE A 171 24.78 -7.51 -7.07
CA ILE A 171 24.76 -7.02 -8.47
C ILE A 171 26.18 -6.92 -9.02
N SER A 172 27.13 -6.36 -8.26
CA SER A 172 28.52 -6.24 -8.69
C SER A 172 29.20 -7.59 -8.92
N ASN A 173 28.80 -8.60 -8.12
CA ASN A 173 29.25 -9.98 -8.25
C ASN A 173 28.49 -10.79 -9.32
N ASN A 174 27.56 -10.14 -10.06
CA ASN A 174 26.70 -10.78 -11.04
C ASN A 174 25.92 -11.99 -10.49
N ASP A 175 25.44 -11.90 -9.23
CA ASP A 175 24.66 -12.95 -8.60
C ASP A 175 23.36 -13.22 -9.37
N ARG A 176 23.05 -14.51 -9.59
CA ARG A 176 21.85 -14.98 -10.29
C ARG A 176 21.09 -16.05 -9.49
N SER A 177 21.35 -16.13 -8.20
CA SER A 177 20.79 -17.18 -7.36
C SER A 177 19.35 -16.92 -6.89
N LEU A 178 18.83 -15.67 -7.06
CA LEU A 178 17.43 -15.38 -6.76
C LEU A 178 16.51 -16.16 -7.70
N THR A 179 15.52 -16.83 -7.12
CA THR A 179 14.42 -17.49 -7.84
C THR A 179 13.11 -17.29 -7.07
N GLY A 180 11.97 -17.44 -7.76
CA GLY A 180 10.65 -17.32 -7.13
C GLY A 180 10.09 -15.90 -7.05
N ASP A 181 10.78 -14.90 -7.60
CA ASP A 181 10.27 -13.53 -7.67
C ASP A 181 9.38 -13.34 -8.90
N PHE A 182 8.08 -13.19 -8.67
CA PHE A 182 7.11 -12.93 -9.75
C PHE A 182 6.87 -11.45 -10.03
N TYR A 183 7.43 -10.52 -9.22
CA TYR A 183 7.30 -9.08 -9.49
C TYR A 183 8.29 -8.61 -10.55
N PHE A 184 9.56 -8.95 -10.40
CA PHE A 184 10.63 -8.45 -11.25
C PHE A 184 11.38 -9.57 -12.02
N ASN A 185 10.84 -10.79 -11.96
CA ASN A 185 11.47 -11.95 -12.62
C ASN A 185 12.94 -12.13 -12.19
N ASN A 186 13.19 -11.99 -10.89
CA ASN A 186 14.49 -12.16 -10.23
C ASN A 186 15.53 -11.07 -10.55
N ASP A 187 15.13 -9.90 -11.03
CA ASP A 187 16.03 -8.78 -11.33
C ASP A 187 16.41 -8.00 -10.05
N LEU A 188 17.63 -8.20 -9.57
CA LEU A 188 18.17 -7.53 -8.38
C LEU A 188 18.31 -6.01 -8.57
N ASN A 189 18.53 -5.52 -9.80
CA ASN A 189 18.62 -4.07 -10.06
C ASN A 189 17.27 -3.40 -9.82
N LYS A 190 16.17 -4.01 -10.23
CA LYS A 190 14.83 -3.50 -9.95
C LYS A 190 14.51 -3.53 -8.47
N TRP A 191 14.95 -4.56 -7.74
CA TRP A 191 14.82 -4.61 -6.29
C TRP A 191 15.64 -3.51 -5.62
N GLN A 192 16.87 -3.23 -6.03
CA GLN A 192 17.67 -2.14 -5.48
C GLN A 192 17.00 -0.78 -5.69
N LYS A 193 16.47 -0.52 -6.89
CA LYS A 193 15.67 0.67 -7.19
C LYS A 193 14.44 0.77 -6.29
N THR A 194 13.76 -0.35 -6.05
CA THR A 194 12.58 -0.42 -5.17
C THR A 194 12.94 -0.08 -3.73
N VAL A 195 14.01 -0.65 -3.19
CA VAL A 195 14.52 -0.37 -1.82
C VAL A 195 14.76 1.13 -1.63
N ASN A 196 15.48 1.76 -2.55
CA ASN A 196 15.81 3.18 -2.44
C ASN A 196 14.59 4.09 -2.66
N THR A 197 13.69 3.73 -3.57
CA THR A 197 12.43 4.44 -3.78
C THR A 197 11.54 4.34 -2.54
N PHE A 198 11.48 3.17 -1.92
CA PHE A 198 10.75 2.98 -0.67
C PHE A 198 11.38 3.75 0.51
N LYS A 199 12.70 3.85 0.57
CA LYS A 199 13.39 4.71 1.55
C LYS A 199 12.94 6.17 1.44
N LEU A 200 12.79 6.69 0.21
CA LEU A 200 12.25 8.05 0.01
C LEU A 200 10.78 8.17 0.44
N ARG A 201 9.95 7.12 0.26
CA ARG A 201 8.57 7.06 0.81
C ARG A 201 8.61 7.14 2.35
N VAL A 202 9.45 6.36 3.00
CA VAL A 202 9.59 6.39 4.48
C VAL A 202 9.98 7.79 4.95
N LEU A 203 11.00 8.39 4.33
CA LEU A 203 11.52 9.70 4.72
C LEU A 203 10.50 10.83 4.51
N ILE A 204 9.73 10.82 3.40
CA ILE A 204 8.70 11.85 3.18
C ILE A 204 7.54 11.72 4.18
N ASN A 205 7.20 10.50 4.60
CA ASN A 205 6.22 10.28 5.65
C ASN A 205 6.67 10.87 7.01
N LEU A 206 7.98 10.96 7.25
CA LEU A 206 8.59 11.57 8.44
C LEU A 206 8.74 13.10 8.34
N SER A 207 8.06 13.78 7.41
CA SER A 207 8.23 15.22 7.19
C SER A 207 7.88 16.11 8.40
N LYS A 208 7.14 15.61 9.37
CA LYS A 208 6.90 16.29 10.66
C LYS A 208 8.01 16.07 11.69
N LYS A 209 9.00 15.23 11.38
CA LYS A 209 10.12 14.85 12.26
C LYS A 209 11.48 15.32 11.75
N THR A 210 11.50 16.32 10.88
CA THR A 210 12.75 16.87 10.30
C THR A 210 13.69 17.49 11.33
N ALA A 211 13.17 17.90 12.48
CA ALA A 211 13.96 18.46 13.59
C ALA A 211 14.61 17.37 14.48
N ASP A 212 14.23 16.09 14.32
CA ASP A 212 14.81 14.99 15.09
C ASP A 212 16.22 14.65 14.57
N PRO A 213 17.29 14.83 15.39
CA PRO A 213 18.68 14.68 14.93
C PRO A 213 19.05 13.22 14.65
N ASP A 214 18.37 12.23 15.26
CA ASP A 214 18.68 10.82 15.06
C ASP A 214 18.13 10.32 13.71
N LEU A 215 16.97 10.82 13.30
CA LEU A 215 16.33 10.45 12.04
C LEU A 215 17.03 11.06 10.82
N GLN A 216 17.60 12.25 10.94
CA GLN A 216 18.31 12.97 9.86
C GLN A 216 17.51 13.00 8.55
N VAL A 217 16.20 13.22 8.64
CA VAL A 217 15.23 13.02 7.54
C VAL A 217 15.67 13.73 6.25
N THR A 218 15.99 15.01 6.33
CA THR A 218 16.37 15.83 5.17
C THR A 218 17.71 15.41 4.58
N THR A 219 18.70 15.14 5.44
CA THR A 219 20.05 14.70 5.04
C THR A 219 19.99 13.35 4.32
N ARG A 220 19.29 12.38 4.89
CA ARG A 220 19.12 11.03 4.27
C ARG A 220 18.35 11.10 2.97
N PHE A 221 17.33 11.97 2.87
CA PHE A 221 16.58 12.16 1.63
C PHE A 221 17.50 12.74 0.54
N ALA A 222 18.23 13.81 0.85
CA ALA A 222 19.19 14.42 -0.07
C ALA A 222 20.31 13.44 -0.48
N GLN A 223 20.81 12.62 0.46
CA GLN A 223 21.81 11.60 0.17
C GLN A 223 21.34 10.63 -0.94
N VAL A 224 20.11 10.13 -0.86
CA VAL A 224 19.57 9.21 -1.88
C VAL A 224 19.44 9.91 -3.23
N VAL A 225 18.85 11.11 -3.27
CA VAL A 225 18.59 11.82 -4.53
C VAL A 225 19.88 12.30 -5.23
N ASN A 226 20.87 12.75 -4.44
CA ASN A 226 22.11 13.32 -4.98
C ASN A 226 23.17 12.28 -5.35
N ASN A 227 22.99 11.01 -4.96
CA ASN A 227 23.97 9.95 -5.24
C ASN A 227 23.33 8.77 -5.99
N PRO A 228 22.84 8.96 -7.22
CA PRO A 228 22.08 7.95 -7.96
C PRO A 228 22.89 6.69 -8.31
N ALA A 229 24.22 6.77 -8.35
CA ALA A 229 25.08 5.61 -8.54
C ALA A 229 25.10 4.68 -7.33
N GLN A 230 25.03 5.24 -6.10
CA GLN A 230 25.00 4.47 -4.85
C GLN A 230 23.56 4.08 -4.47
N PHE A 231 22.61 4.94 -4.77
CA PHE A 231 21.19 4.77 -4.44
C PHE A 231 20.34 4.90 -5.72
N PRO A 232 20.40 3.92 -6.63
CA PRO A 232 19.54 3.96 -7.81
C PRO A 232 18.06 3.91 -7.39
N VAL A 233 17.24 4.75 -7.99
CA VAL A 233 15.79 4.80 -7.80
C VAL A 233 15.06 4.44 -9.09
N MET A 234 13.75 4.24 -9.03
CA MET A 234 12.92 4.00 -10.22
C MET A 234 13.11 5.12 -11.25
N SER A 235 13.14 4.78 -12.55
CA SER A 235 13.32 5.70 -13.65
C SER A 235 12.13 5.78 -14.62
N GLY A 236 11.11 4.96 -14.41
CA GLY A 236 9.91 4.94 -15.24
C GLY A 236 8.91 3.89 -14.74
N LEU A 237 7.77 3.79 -15.42
CA LEU A 237 6.68 2.85 -15.06
C LEU A 237 7.12 1.38 -15.12
N ALA A 238 8.12 1.04 -15.95
CA ALA A 238 8.66 -0.32 -16.05
C ALA A 238 9.41 -0.79 -14.78
N ASP A 239 9.75 0.14 -13.88
CA ASP A 239 10.37 -0.16 -12.59
C ASP A 239 9.35 -0.29 -11.45
N ASN A 240 8.05 -0.06 -11.72
CA ASN A 240 7.01 -0.17 -10.68
C ASN A 240 7.02 -1.55 -10.03
N LEU A 241 7.00 -1.58 -8.70
CA LEU A 241 6.62 -2.77 -7.96
C LEU A 241 5.10 -2.88 -8.02
N GLN A 242 4.59 -3.79 -8.87
CA GLN A 242 3.17 -3.88 -9.18
C GLN A 242 2.72 -5.33 -9.36
N TYR A 243 1.50 -5.61 -8.89
CA TYR A 243 0.87 -6.91 -9.04
C TYR A 243 0.06 -6.94 -10.34
N VAL A 244 0.38 -7.91 -11.21
CA VAL A 244 -0.26 -8.06 -12.52
C VAL A 244 -1.36 -9.11 -12.43
N TYR A 245 -2.55 -8.76 -12.90
CA TYR A 245 -3.69 -9.66 -12.99
C TYR A 245 -3.68 -10.44 -14.29
N ASN A 246 -4.32 -11.62 -14.27
CA ASN A 246 -4.53 -12.45 -15.45
C ASN A 246 -5.93 -13.08 -15.43
N GLY A 247 -6.37 -13.57 -16.55
CA GLY A 247 -7.74 -14.12 -16.70
C GLY A 247 -7.93 -15.55 -16.15
N THR A 248 -6.94 -16.14 -15.48
CA THR A 248 -6.99 -17.55 -15.05
C THR A 248 -6.84 -17.74 -13.54
N THR A 249 -5.76 -17.26 -12.96
CA THR A 249 -5.41 -17.50 -11.55
C THR A 249 -5.50 -16.23 -10.69
N ASN A 250 -5.26 -15.06 -11.29
CA ASN A 250 -5.24 -13.76 -10.62
C ASN A 250 -6.27 -12.83 -11.28
N ILE A 251 -7.55 -13.09 -11.02
CA ILE A 251 -8.64 -12.32 -11.62
C ILE A 251 -8.73 -10.94 -10.94
N TYR A 252 -8.89 -9.90 -11.77
CA TYR A 252 -9.10 -8.53 -11.29
C TYR A 252 -10.38 -8.44 -10.46
N PRO A 253 -10.41 -7.64 -9.36
CA PRO A 253 -11.56 -7.60 -8.45
C PRO A 253 -12.89 -7.23 -9.12
N LEU A 254 -12.87 -6.25 -10.04
CA LEU A 254 -14.03 -5.93 -10.87
C LEU A 254 -13.88 -6.63 -12.22
N ASN A 255 -14.86 -7.43 -12.62
CA ASN A 255 -14.77 -8.27 -13.81
C ASN A 255 -16.17 -8.62 -14.34
N PRO A 256 -16.29 -9.24 -15.52
CA PRO A 256 -17.59 -9.59 -16.09
C PRO A 256 -18.49 -10.41 -15.17
N GLY A 257 -17.91 -11.23 -14.27
CA GLY A 257 -18.65 -12.11 -13.38
C GLY A 257 -19.43 -11.37 -12.29
N ASN A 258 -18.98 -10.19 -11.85
CA ASN A 258 -19.67 -9.39 -10.84
C ASN A 258 -20.36 -8.12 -11.38
N ARG A 259 -20.22 -7.82 -12.67
CA ARG A 259 -20.83 -6.64 -13.30
C ARG A 259 -22.33 -6.52 -13.03
N GLY A 260 -23.07 -7.63 -13.13
CA GLY A 260 -24.52 -7.66 -12.93
C GLY A 260 -24.97 -7.36 -11.50
N PHE A 261 -24.07 -7.49 -10.52
CA PHE A 261 -24.39 -7.34 -9.11
C PHE A 261 -24.01 -5.97 -8.55
N ASP A 262 -22.85 -5.42 -8.93
CA ASP A 262 -22.28 -4.28 -8.23
C ASP A 262 -22.01 -3.02 -9.08
N LYS A 263 -22.10 -3.07 -10.43
CA LYS A 263 -21.80 -1.95 -11.32
C LYS A 263 -22.52 -0.65 -10.98
N GLY A 264 -23.77 -0.71 -10.51
CA GLY A 264 -24.58 0.44 -10.10
C GLY A 264 -24.50 0.74 -8.60
N ARG A 265 -23.56 0.09 -7.87
CA ARG A 265 -23.38 0.23 -6.42
C ARG A 265 -22.15 1.05 -6.05
N TYR A 266 -21.24 1.24 -7.01
CA TYR A 266 -19.98 1.95 -6.80
C TYR A 266 -19.93 3.22 -7.65
N ASN A 267 -19.98 4.36 -6.97
CA ASN A 267 -19.79 5.67 -7.56
C ASN A 267 -18.51 6.33 -7.03
N HIS A 268 -17.99 7.28 -7.76
CA HIS A 268 -16.79 8.01 -7.32
C HIS A 268 -17.08 8.90 -6.11
N SER A 269 -16.07 9.08 -5.26
CA SER A 269 -16.10 10.08 -4.20
C SER A 269 -15.89 11.49 -4.78
N ALA A 270 -16.56 12.47 -4.21
CA ALA A 270 -16.37 13.87 -4.54
C ALA A 270 -14.95 14.36 -4.25
N THR A 271 -14.30 13.83 -3.21
CA THR A 271 -12.89 14.13 -2.91
C THR A 271 -11.95 13.80 -4.07
N TYR A 272 -12.22 12.74 -4.81
CA TYR A 272 -11.42 12.36 -5.97
C TYR A 272 -11.96 12.99 -7.27
N LEU A 273 -13.20 12.68 -7.62
CA LEU A 273 -13.71 13.01 -8.96
C LEU A 273 -13.94 14.50 -9.17
N ASN A 274 -14.49 15.20 -8.16
CA ASN A 274 -14.75 16.64 -8.33
C ASN A 274 -13.44 17.44 -8.40
N ASN A 275 -12.36 17.00 -7.73
CA ASN A 275 -11.04 17.63 -7.87
C ASN A 275 -10.44 17.38 -9.26
N LEU A 276 -10.59 16.18 -9.84
CA LEU A 276 -10.20 15.95 -11.24
C LEU A 276 -10.98 16.83 -12.20
N ALA A 277 -12.31 16.87 -12.06
CA ALA A 277 -13.19 17.68 -12.90
C ALA A 277 -12.86 19.19 -12.82
N ALA A 278 -12.64 19.72 -11.61
CA ALA A 278 -12.28 21.11 -11.38
C ALA A 278 -10.94 21.52 -12.02
N LEU A 279 -10.01 20.58 -12.18
CA LEU A 279 -8.75 20.80 -12.88
C LEU A 279 -8.83 20.51 -14.38
N ASN A 280 -9.99 20.17 -14.93
CA ASN A 280 -10.14 19.69 -16.31
C ASN A 280 -9.18 18.53 -16.62
N ASP A 281 -9.03 17.60 -15.69
CA ASP A 281 -8.08 16.50 -15.78
C ASP A 281 -8.62 15.37 -16.66
N PRO A 282 -7.94 15.00 -17.76
CA PRO A 282 -8.45 14.00 -18.71
C PRO A 282 -8.57 12.59 -18.11
N ARG A 283 -7.95 12.30 -16.96
CA ARG A 283 -8.14 11.02 -16.27
C ARG A 283 -9.60 10.78 -15.89
N VAL A 284 -10.40 11.84 -15.72
CA VAL A 284 -11.83 11.72 -15.44
C VAL A 284 -12.57 10.85 -16.48
N PHE A 285 -12.23 10.99 -17.77
CA PHE A 285 -12.85 10.24 -18.86
C PHE A 285 -12.42 8.78 -18.91
N VAL A 286 -11.32 8.45 -18.24
CA VAL A 286 -10.82 7.06 -18.15
C VAL A 286 -11.46 6.31 -16.99
N VAL A 287 -11.55 6.97 -15.82
CA VAL A 287 -11.94 6.28 -14.58
C VAL A 287 -13.44 6.29 -14.33
N ALA A 288 -14.18 7.25 -14.90
CA ALA A 288 -15.60 7.48 -14.60
C ALA A 288 -16.49 7.49 -15.85
N ASN A 289 -17.75 7.06 -15.66
CA ASN A 289 -18.85 7.44 -16.56
C ASN A 289 -19.40 8.79 -16.14
N PRO A 290 -19.96 9.61 -17.06
CA PRO A 290 -20.63 10.84 -16.69
C PRO A 290 -21.86 10.57 -15.83
N ALA A 291 -22.26 11.52 -15.00
CA ALA A 291 -23.55 11.52 -14.33
C ALA A 291 -24.66 11.71 -15.37
N MET A 292 -25.49 10.69 -15.60
CA MET A 292 -26.44 10.71 -16.73
C MET A 292 -27.52 11.77 -16.59
N LYS A 293 -27.86 12.18 -15.37
CA LYS A 293 -28.71 13.35 -15.15
C LYS A 293 -28.14 14.62 -15.78
N LYS A 294 -26.80 14.81 -15.70
CA LYS A 294 -26.11 15.96 -16.31
C LYS A 294 -26.21 15.97 -17.84
N ILE A 295 -26.21 14.79 -18.44
CA ILE A 295 -26.36 14.63 -19.91
C ILE A 295 -27.82 14.76 -20.31
N ASN A 296 -28.71 13.96 -19.70
CA ASN A 296 -30.08 13.77 -20.18
C ASN A 296 -31.05 14.90 -19.75
N VAL A 297 -30.79 15.54 -18.59
CA VAL A 297 -31.67 16.56 -18.02
C VAL A 297 -31.03 17.94 -18.12
N ASP A 298 -29.75 18.08 -17.74
CA ASP A 298 -29.07 19.37 -17.74
C ASP A 298 -28.50 19.72 -19.14
N GLY A 299 -28.51 18.78 -20.10
CA GLY A 299 -28.10 19.00 -21.50
C GLY A 299 -26.60 19.23 -21.69
N LEU A 300 -25.76 18.81 -20.73
CA LEU A 300 -24.32 18.95 -20.87
C LEU A 300 -23.76 17.94 -21.90
N ALA A 301 -22.78 18.38 -22.68
CA ALA A 301 -22.03 17.47 -23.55
C ALA A 301 -21.21 16.48 -22.72
N PRO A 302 -21.04 15.22 -23.18
CA PRO A 302 -20.26 14.21 -22.46
C PRO A 302 -18.79 14.62 -22.17
N GLN A 303 -18.21 15.49 -23.01
CA GLN A 303 -16.86 16.04 -22.86
C GLN A 303 -16.77 17.16 -21.82
N ASN A 304 -17.89 17.64 -21.30
CA ASN A 304 -17.90 18.68 -20.28
C ASN A 304 -17.49 18.07 -18.93
N PHE A 305 -16.45 18.59 -18.32
CA PHE A 305 -15.96 18.12 -17.01
C PHE A 305 -17.01 18.28 -15.91
N ASN A 306 -17.94 19.23 -16.01
CA ASN A 306 -19.05 19.40 -15.07
C ASN A 306 -20.11 18.29 -15.18
N ALA A 307 -20.02 17.41 -16.17
CA ALA A 307 -20.87 16.22 -16.25
C ALA A 307 -20.38 15.08 -15.30
N TYR A 308 -19.24 15.26 -14.64
CA TYR A 308 -18.64 14.27 -13.76
C TYR A 308 -18.78 14.71 -12.31
N VAL A 309 -19.63 14.01 -11.56
CA VAL A 309 -20.06 14.38 -10.21
C VAL A 309 -19.81 13.22 -9.26
N GLY A 310 -18.94 13.40 -8.27
CA GLY A 310 -18.72 12.45 -7.19
C GLY A 310 -19.68 12.68 -6.02
N ALA A 311 -20.00 11.61 -5.28
CA ALA A 311 -20.76 11.70 -4.03
C ALA A 311 -19.85 12.05 -2.85
N SER A 312 -20.31 12.83 -1.90
CA SER A 312 -19.57 13.07 -0.66
C SER A 312 -19.46 11.80 0.17
N SER A 313 -18.23 11.43 0.59
CA SER A 313 -18.04 10.32 1.53
C SER A 313 -18.64 10.60 2.92
N GLY A 314 -18.95 11.85 3.23
CA GLY A 314 -19.66 12.24 4.45
C GLY A 314 -21.19 12.30 4.32
N GLU A 315 -21.73 12.04 3.14
CA GLU A 315 -23.18 12.09 2.91
C GLU A 315 -23.90 10.90 3.56
N ASN A 316 -25.13 11.13 4.02
CA ASN A 316 -25.97 10.05 4.51
C ASN A 316 -26.20 8.99 3.43
N LEU A 317 -26.01 7.72 3.76
CA LEU A 317 -26.07 6.63 2.80
C LEU A 317 -27.44 6.50 2.12
N ALA A 318 -28.54 6.74 2.83
CA ALA A 318 -29.88 6.68 2.24
C ALA A 318 -30.10 7.79 1.20
N GLU A 319 -29.59 9.00 1.46
CA GLU A 319 -29.62 10.10 0.48
C GLU A 319 -28.74 9.79 -0.73
N MET A 320 -27.54 9.27 -0.51
CA MET A 320 -26.63 8.83 -1.58
C MET A 320 -27.29 7.76 -2.46
N THR A 321 -27.99 6.80 -1.85
CA THR A 321 -28.71 5.73 -2.57
C THR A 321 -29.77 6.34 -3.51
N VAL A 322 -30.57 7.30 -3.03
CA VAL A 322 -31.60 7.97 -3.82
C VAL A 322 -30.98 8.75 -4.98
N LYS A 323 -29.97 9.56 -4.71
CA LYS A 323 -29.30 10.38 -5.73
C LYS A 323 -28.58 9.52 -6.77
N ALA A 324 -27.93 8.43 -6.36
CA ALA A 324 -27.34 7.47 -7.29
C ALA A 324 -28.40 6.83 -8.19
N GLY A 325 -29.55 6.45 -7.63
CA GLY A 325 -30.69 5.93 -8.39
C GLY A 325 -31.33 6.94 -9.35
N ASN A 326 -31.14 8.23 -9.12
CA ASN A 326 -31.57 9.33 -9.99
C ASN A 326 -30.47 9.78 -10.99
N ASP A 327 -29.41 9.01 -11.16
CA ASP A 327 -28.28 9.29 -12.06
C ASP A 327 -27.55 10.63 -11.77
N GLU A 328 -27.60 11.10 -10.52
CA GLU A 328 -26.98 12.35 -10.10
C GLU A 328 -25.47 12.22 -9.90
N TYR A 329 -24.96 11.00 -9.74
CA TYR A 329 -23.53 10.72 -9.51
C TYR A 329 -22.91 9.92 -10.66
N SER A 330 -21.61 10.12 -10.83
CA SER A 330 -20.79 9.36 -11.76
C SER A 330 -20.41 8.01 -11.17
N PHE A 331 -20.74 6.94 -11.88
CA PHE A 331 -20.25 5.60 -11.56
C PHE A 331 -18.80 5.43 -12.01
N ILE A 332 -18.13 4.43 -11.45
CA ILE A 332 -16.85 3.96 -11.99
C ILE A 332 -17.06 3.55 -13.46
N ASN A 333 -16.04 3.74 -14.30
CA ASN A 333 -16.15 3.44 -15.73
C ASN A 333 -16.42 1.93 -15.94
N GLN A 334 -17.68 1.58 -16.17
CA GLN A 334 -18.13 0.19 -16.21
C GLN A 334 -17.50 -0.58 -17.37
N LYS A 335 -17.39 0.05 -18.54
CA LYS A 335 -16.74 -0.56 -19.69
C LYS A 335 -15.27 -0.87 -19.44
N ARG A 336 -14.56 0.04 -18.74
CA ARG A 336 -13.15 -0.17 -18.42
C ARG A 336 -12.93 -1.30 -17.43
N TYR A 337 -13.66 -1.29 -16.32
CA TYR A 337 -13.34 -2.15 -15.17
C TYR A 337 -14.04 -3.50 -15.18
N TYR A 338 -15.14 -3.68 -15.93
CA TYR A 338 -15.92 -4.92 -15.93
C TYR A 338 -15.84 -5.74 -17.22
N THR A 339 -14.99 -5.38 -18.17
CA THR A 339 -14.98 -6.05 -19.49
C THR A 339 -14.11 -7.29 -19.53
N THR A 340 -13.02 -7.34 -18.75
CA THR A 340 -12.05 -8.43 -18.81
C THR A 340 -11.74 -9.01 -17.42
N LEU A 341 -11.33 -10.28 -17.39
CA LEU A 341 -10.93 -10.95 -16.16
C LEU A 341 -9.56 -10.47 -15.67
N ALA A 342 -8.69 -10.00 -16.57
CA ALA A 342 -7.37 -9.48 -16.22
C ALA A 342 -7.40 -8.02 -15.73
N GLY A 343 -8.54 -7.33 -15.89
CA GLY A 343 -8.65 -5.91 -15.58
C GLY A 343 -7.89 -5.00 -16.55
N PRO A 344 -8.01 -3.71 -16.40
CA PRO A 344 -7.40 -2.73 -17.31
C PRO A 344 -5.95 -2.37 -16.94
N GLU A 345 -5.57 -2.47 -15.67
CA GLU A 345 -4.25 -2.09 -15.16
C GLU A 345 -3.80 -2.97 -13.99
N PRO A 346 -2.48 -3.06 -13.74
CA PRO A 346 -1.94 -3.70 -12.54
C PRO A 346 -2.25 -2.86 -11.28
N SER A 347 -2.09 -3.47 -10.11
CA SER A 347 -2.10 -2.77 -8.82
C SER A 347 -0.68 -2.39 -8.41
N VAL A 348 -0.38 -1.11 -8.35
CA VAL A 348 0.94 -0.60 -7.99
C VAL A 348 1.08 -0.56 -6.46
N ILE A 349 2.17 -1.14 -5.95
CA ILE A 349 2.54 -1.13 -4.52
C ILE A 349 3.48 0.04 -4.24
N ILE A 350 4.55 0.16 -5.05
CA ILE A 350 5.50 1.28 -5.02
C ILE A 350 5.71 1.70 -6.47
N GLY A 351 5.44 2.96 -6.79
CA GLY A 351 5.40 3.42 -8.17
C GLY A 351 6.23 4.65 -8.49
N TYR A 352 6.62 4.76 -9.76
CA TYR A 352 7.38 5.88 -10.28
C TYR A 352 6.64 7.23 -10.17
N PRO A 353 5.32 7.34 -10.43
CA PRO A 353 4.60 8.61 -10.24
C PRO A 353 4.72 9.14 -8.80
N GLU A 354 4.58 8.26 -7.81
CA GLU A 354 4.74 8.62 -6.39
C GLU A 354 6.16 9.11 -6.09
N LEU A 355 7.19 8.40 -6.60
CA LEU A 355 8.58 8.82 -6.46
C LEU A 355 8.78 10.24 -6.97
N CYS A 356 8.25 10.56 -8.15
CA CYS A 356 8.34 11.89 -8.73
C CYS A 356 7.73 12.94 -7.81
N PHE A 357 6.55 12.70 -7.26
CA PHE A 357 5.90 13.63 -6.32
C PHE A 357 6.61 13.69 -4.97
N ASN A 358 7.20 12.61 -4.48
CA ASN A 358 8.00 12.62 -3.24
C ASN A 358 9.25 13.51 -3.40
N ILE A 359 9.93 13.43 -4.54
CA ILE A 359 11.09 14.27 -4.83
C ILE A 359 10.66 15.73 -5.06
N ALA A 360 9.56 15.96 -5.79
CA ALA A 360 9.02 17.32 -5.97
C ALA A 360 8.64 17.96 -4.63
N GLU A 361 8.01 17.21 -3.72
CA GLU A 361 7.67 17.66 -2.37
C GLU A 361 8.93 18.01 -1.56
N ALA A 362 9.95 17.16 -1.60
CA ALA A 362 11.20 17.41 -0.89
C ALA A 362 11.94 18.65 -1.44
N MET A 363 11.95 18.86 -2.75
CA MET A 363 12.50 20.07 -3.38
C MET A 363 11.69 21.33 -3.04
N ASN A 364 10.36 21.24 -3.05
CA ASN A 364 9.48 22.34 -2.64
C ASN A 364 9.76 22.77 -1.19
N ARG A 365 10.01 21.78 -0.31
CA ARG A 365 10.36 22.01 1.12
C ARG A 365 11.80 22.46 1.34
N GLY A 366 12.63 22.54 0.30
CA GLY A 366 14.03 22.90 0.40
C GLY A 366 14.97 21.82 0.95
N TRP A 367 14.55 20.54 0.96
CA TRP A 367 15.39 19.43 1.43
C TRP A 367 16.47 19.04 0.41
N VAL A 368 16.17 19.21 -0.86
CA VAL A 368 17.04 18.86 -1.99
C VAL A 368 17.04 20.02 -2.99
N ALA A 369 18.20 20.36 -3.50
CA ALA A 369 18.32 21.33 -4.60
C ALA A 369 17.84 20.72 -5.92
N GLY A 370 17.29 21.54 -6.81
CA GLY A 370 16.82 21.11 -8.13
C GLY A 370 15.47 21.73 -8.53
N SER A 371 14.87 21.17 -9.56
CA SER A 371 13.59 21.65 -10.11
C SER A 371 12.41 20.82 -9.60
N ALA A 372 11.72 21.33 -8.58
CA ALA A 372 10.46 20.75 -8.14
C ALA A 372 9.41 20.71 -9.28
N ALA A 373 9.39 21.73 -10.14
CA ALA A 373 8.51 21.81 -11.31
C ALA A 373 8.71 20.62 -12.26
N GLN A 374 9.96 20.26 -12.55
CA GLN A 374 10.26 19.14 -13.45
C GLN A 374 9.78 17.80 -12.87
N TRP A 375 10.04 17.54 -11.59
CA TRP A 375 9.60 16.32 -10.94
C TRP A 375 8.09 16.25 -10.79
N TYR A 376 7.43 17.38 -10.51
CA TYR A 376 5.99 17.50 -10.48
C TYR A 376 5.36 17.15 -11.83
N GLU A 377 5.87 17.74 -12.93
CA GLU A 377 5.40 17.45 -14.28
C GLU A 377 5.67 16.00 -14.69
N ASN A 378 6.85 15.45 -14.36
CA ASN A 378 7.16 14.04 -14.60
C ASN A 378 6.16 13.11 -13.89
N GLY A 379 5.79 13.43 -12.64
CA GLY A 379 4.78 12.69 -11.89
C GLY A 379 3.41 12.69 -12.55
N ILE A 380 2.94 13.86 -13.04
CA ILE A 380 1.68 13.96 -13.77
C ILE A 380 1.72 13.14 -15.06
N ARG A 381 2.76 13.30 -15.87
CA ARG A 381 2.92 12.56 -17.13
C ARG A 381 2.96 11.06 -16.92
N ALA A 382 3.71 10.60 -15.92
CA ALA A 382 3.80 9.18 -15.56
C ALA A 382 2.46 8.63 -15.06
N SER A 383 1.73 9.38 -14.22
CA SER A 383 0.39 9.00 -13.76
C SER A 383 -0.61 8.92 -14.92
N MET A 384 -0.56 9.84 -15.88
CA MET A 384 -1.41 9.78 -17.08
C MET A 384 -1.03 8.62 -17.99
N GLN A 385 0.26 8.41 -18.21
CA GLN A 385 0.77 7.30 -19.03
C GLN A 385 0.37 5.93 -18.44
N PHE A 386 0.26 5.81 -17.12
CA PHE A 386 -0.24 4.60 -16.46
C PHE A 386 -1.65 4.21 -16.94
N TYR A 387 -2.49 5.19 -17.25
CA TYR A 387 -3.82 5.01 -17.84
C TYR A 387 -3.84 4.99 -19.38
N GLY A 388 -2.67 5.00 -20.03
CA GLY A 388 -2.56 5.07 -21.48
C GLY A 388 -2.80 6.45 -22.07
N ILE A 389 -2.77 7.50 -21.24
CA ILE A 389 -2.99 8.89 -21.67
C ILE A 389 -1.65 9.53 -22.06
N THR A 390 -1.58 9.97 -23.32
CA THR A 390 -0.49 10.79 -23.87
C THR A 390 -1.09 11.97 -24.64
N ASN A 391 -0.26 12.89 -25.12
CA ASN A 391 -0.75 13.98 -25.95
C ASN A 391 -1.34 13.46 -27.25
N GLY A 392 -2.55 13.91 -27.61
CA GLY A 392 -3.28 13.43 -28.79
C GLY A 392 -4.07 12.13 -28.59
N THR A 393 -4.00 11.47 -27.43
CA THR A 393 -4.84 10.30 -27.14
C THR A 393 -6.32 10.66 -27.27
N VAL A 394 -7.10 9.85 -27.98
CA VAL A 394 -8.55 9.98 -28.09
C VAL A 394 -9.21 9.04 -27.10
N LEU A 395 -9.87 9.58 -26.09
CA LEU A 395 -10.60 8.86 -25.06
C LEU A 395 -12.06 8.69 -25.45
N SER A 396 -12.58 7.47 -25.38
CA SER A 396 -14.02 7.20 -25.58
C SER A 396 -14.77 7.42 -24.28
N ILE A 397 -15.80 8.21 -24.32
CA ILE A 397 -16.75 8.45 -23.21
C ILE A 397 -17.93 7.52 -23.42
N THR A 398 -18.24 6.70 -22.43
CA THR A 398 -19.29 5.69 -22.52
C THR A 398 -20.40 5.93 -21.50
N GLU A 399 -21.58 5.55 -21.88
CA GLU A 399 -22.74 5.44 -21.02
C GLU A 399 -22.55 4.28 -20.01
N PRO A 400 -22.97 4.44 -18.74
CA PRO A 400 -23.09 3.31 -17.84
C PRO A 400 -24.10 2.30 -18.39
N ASP A 401 -24.02 1.05 -17.97
CA ASP A 401 -24.90 -0.07 -18.33
C ASP A 401 -24.81 -0.56 -19.79
N ALA A 402 -25.05 0.27 -20.77
CA ALA A 402 -25.09 -0.10 -22.19
C ALA A 402 -23.71 -0.09 -22.87
N ASP A 403 -22.70 0.53 -22.26
CA ASP A 403 -21.35 0.73 -22.84
C ASP A 403 -21.37 1.50 -24.18
N ALA A 404 -22.49 2.16 -24.52
CA ALA A 404 -22.61 2.94 -25.75
C ALA A 404 -21.66 4.16 -25.70
N VAL A 405 -21.08 4.50 -26.85
CA VAL A 405 -20.21 5.65 -26.96
C VAL A 405 -21.07 6.93 -27.05
N LEU A 406 -20.98 7.78 -26.05
CA LEU A 406 -21.64 9.08 -25.98
C LEU A 406 -20.85 10.18 -26.71
N GLY A 407 -19.53 10.02 -26.79
CA GLY A 407 -18.63 10.97 -27.39
C GLY A 407 -17.16 10.60 -27.20
N THR A 408 -16.30 11.49 -27.65
CA THR A 408 -14.85 11.32 -27.51
C THR A 408 -14.21 12.60 -26.98
N TYR A 409 -13.06 12.48 -26.32
CA TYR A 409 -12.23 13.59 -25.87
C TYR A 409 -10.80 13.40 -26.37
N THR A 410 -10.28 14.39 -27.12
CA THR A 410 -8.88 14.37 -27.56
C THR A 410 -8.01 15.09 -26.53
N VAL A 411 -7.08 14.38 -25.94
CA VAL A 411 -6.20 14.91 -24.88
C VAL A 411 -5.21 15.91 -25.46
N ASN A 412 -5.23 17.13 -24.91
CA ASN A 412 -4.19 18.13 -25.10
C ASN A 412 -3.41 18.27 -23.79
N LEU A 413 -2.37 17.44 -23.62
CA LEU A 413 -1.58 17.40 -22.40
C LEU A 413 -0.77 18.70 -22.19
N THR A 414 -0.34 19.35 -23.26
CA THR A 414 0.37 20.64 -23.18
C THR A 414 -0.55 21.71 -22.59
N SER A 415 -1.78 21.79 -23.11
CA SER A 415 -2.79 22.73 -22.59
C SER A 415 -3.15 22.43 -21.13
N TYR A 416 -3.30 21.15 -20.77
CA TYR A 416 -3.57 20.75 -19.39
C TYR A 416 -2.47 21.22 -18.43
N LEU A 417 -1.21 20.97 -18.77
CA LEU A 417 -0.07 21.32 -17.92
C LEU A 417 0.20 22.83 -17.83
N SER A 418 -0.24 23.61 -18.81
CA SER A 418 -0.04 25.07 -18.85
C SER A 418 -1.17 25.87 -18.18
N GLN A 419 -2.30 25.24 -17.85
CA GLN A 419 -3.40 25.97 -17.19
C GLN A 419 -3.00 26.42 -15.76
N PRO A 420 -3.42 27.62 -15.30
CA PRO A 420 -2.96 28.21 -14.03
C PRO A 420 -3.18 27.32 -12.79
N SER A 421 -4.23 26.50 -12.80
CA SER A 421 -4.55 25.59 -11.70
C SER A 421 -3.62 24.37 -11.61
N VAL A 422 -2.90 24.03 -12.69
CA VAL A 422 -2.02 22.86 -12.80
C VAL A 422 -0.55 23.26 -12.92
N ALA A 423 -0.23 24.31 -13.69
CA ALA A 423 1.13 24.82 -13.83
C ALA A 423 1.75 25.07 -12.44
N TYR A 424 2.96 24.53 -12.21
CA TYR A 424 3.58 24.59 -10.89
C TYR A 424 3.78 26.02 -10.40
N ALA A 425 3.20 26.35 -9.25
CA ALA A 425 3.16 27.71 -8.70
C ALA A 425 4.45 28.13 -7.96
N GLY A 426 5.51 27.31 -8.03
CA GLY A 426 6.79 27.57 -7.34
C GLY A 426 6.92 26.90 -5.97
N ASN A 427 8.09 27.06 -5.35
CA ASN A 427 8.40 26.46 -4.03
C ASN A 427 7.72 27.28 -2.91
N ASN A 428 6.42 27.07 -2.78
CA ASN A 428 5.55 27.71 -1.79
C ASN A 428 4.39 26.78 -1.42
N SER A 429 3.47 27.23 -0.57
CA SER A 429 2.32 26.44 -0.11
C SER A 429 1.36 26.05 -1.26
N THR A 430 1.18 26.90 -2.26
CA THR A 430 0.35 26.61 -3.43
C THR A 430 0.99 25.48 -4.26
N GLY A 431 2.27 25.60 -4.59
CA GLY A 431 3.00 24.55 -5.31
C GLY A 431 3.05 23.23 -4.52
N LEU A 432 3.18 23.28 -3.19
CA LEU A 432 3.10 22.10 -2.34
C LEU A 432 1.71 21.44 -2.44
N ASN A 433 0.63 22.21 -2.36
CA ASN A 433 -0.73 21.68 -2.48
C ASN A 433 -0.97 21.05 -3.86
N GLN A 434 -0.45 21.65 -4.93
CA GLN A 434 -0.50 21.07 -6.27
C GLN A 434 0.20 19.70 -6.35
N ILE A 435 1.41 19.59 -5.80
CA ILE A 435 2.15 18.32 -5.73
C ILE A 435 1.35 17.27 -4.98
N LEU A 436 0.85 17.60 -3.78
CA LEU A 436 0.12 16.67 -2.91
C LEU A 436 -1.21 16.22 -3.51
N LEU A 437 -1.92 17.10 -4.20
CA LEU A 437 -3.17 16.77 -4.87
C LEU A 437 -2.93 15.85 -6.08
N GLN A 438 -1.93 16.14 -6.91
CA GLN A 438 -1.58 15.27 -8.04
C GLN A 438 -1.05 13.90 -7.59
N LYS A 439 -0.33 13.86 -6.48
CA LYS A 439 0.09 12.61 -5.81
C LYS A 439 -1.11 11.79 -5.35
N TYR A 440 -2.13 12.42 -4.77
CA TYR A 440 -3.38 11.78 -4.40
C TYR A 440 -4.07 11.16 -5.63
N PHE A 441 -4.13 11.85 -6.76
CA PHE A 441 -4.70 11.29 -8.00
C PHE A 441 -3.93 10.07 -8.50
N ALA A 442 -2.61 10.06 -8.36
CA ALA A 442 -1.78 8.92 -8.75
C ALA A 442 -2.00 7.67 -7.87
N PHE A 443 -2.52 7.85 -6.65
CA PHE A 443 -2.82 6.75 -5.73
C PHE A 443 -4.18 6.08 -5.99
N PHE A 444 -4.96 6.52 -6.95
CA PHE A 444 -6.25 5.90 -7.23
C PHE A 444 -6.10 4.40 -7.49
N GLN A 445 -6.68 3.58 -6.62
CA GLN A 445 -6.59 2.12 -6.61
C GLN A 445 -5.16 1.54 -6.53
N ASN A 446 -4.20 2.34 -6.04
CA ASN A 446 -2.78 1.98 -5.91
C ASN A 446 -2.25 2.34 -4.52
N SER A 447 -1.14 1.71 -4.13
CA SER A 447 -0.32 2.05 -2.93
C SER A 447 -1.07 2.02 -1.59
N GLY A 448 -2.19 1.28 -1.51
CA GLY A 448 -2.93 1.01 -0.28
C GLY A 448 -3.24 2.25 0.55
N TRP A 449 -2.68 2.35 1.75
CA TRP A 449 -2.92 3.42 2.72
C TRP A 449 -2.17 4.74 2.44
N GLU A 450 -1.37 4.85 1.38
CA GLU A 450 -0.53 6.04 1.17
C GLU A 450 -1.34 7.34 1.01
N ALA A 451 -2.49 7.28 0.34
CA ALA A 451 -3.37 8.44 0.20
C ALA A 451 -3.93 8.91 1.56
N PHE A 452 -4.32 7.96 2.43
CA PHE A 452 -4.79 8.26 3.78
C PHE A 452 -3.69 8.94 4.62
N PHE A 453 -2.51 8.34 4.67
CA PHE A 453 -1.42 8.92 5.46
C PHE A 453 -0.89 10.24 4.88
N ASN A 454 -0.96 10.42 3.54
CA ASN A 454 -0.69 11.72 2.94
C ASN A 454 -1.68 12.79 3.42
N HIS A 455 -2.98 12.48 3.44
CA HIS A 455 -4.01 13.35 4.03
C HIS A 455 -3.74 13.63 5.52
N LYS A 456 -3.51 12.60 6.35
CA LYS A 456 -3.26 12.78 7.80
C LYS A 456 -2.00 13.60 8.09
N ARG A 457 -0.99 13.50 7.24
CA ARG A 457 0.27 14.25 7.37
C ARG A 457 0.15 15.71 6.94
N THR A 458 -0.65 15.99 5.90
CA THR A 458 -0.63 17.28 5.18
C THR A 458 -1.97 18.01 5.14
N GLY A 459 -3.08 17.32 5.36
CA GLY A 459 -4.43 17.83 5.14
C GLY A 459 -4.87 17.85 3.67
N VAL A 460 -4.03 17.37 2.71
CA VAL A 460 -4.32 17.43 1.27
C VAL A 460 -4.48 16.03 0.67
N PRO A 461 -5.58 15.80 -0.09
CA PRO A 461 -6.77 16.65 -0.18
C PRO A 461 -7.53 16.70 1.14
N ALA A 462 -8.36 17.70 1.34
CA ALA A 462 -9.29 17.70 2.45
C ALA A 462 -10.31 16.57 2.25
N PHE A 463 -10.38 15.66 3.24
CA PHE A 463 -11.37 14.59 3.23
C PHE A 463 -12.72 15.10 3.72
N LEU A 464 -13.79 14.68 3.05
CA LEU A 464 -15.15 15.07 3.36
C LEU A 464 -15.69 14.22 4.52
N THR A 465 -16.30 14.87 5.50
CA THR A 465 -16.91 14.23 6.67
C THR A 465 -18.37 14.62 6.81
N GLY A 466 -19.15 13.84 7.54
CA GLY A 466 -20.57 14.05 7.79
C GLY A 466 -21.22 12.77 8.32
N PRO A 467 -22.57 12.68 8.30
CA PRO A 467 -23.30 11.52 8.84
C PRO A 467 -22.85 10.18 8.23
N GLY A 468 -22.44 10.17 6.95
CA GLY A 468 -21.96 8.97 6.25
C GLY A 468 -20.63 8.41 6.79
N THR A 469 -19.91 9.16 7.63
CA THR A 469 -18.70 8.64 8.31
C THR A 469 -19.01 7.67 9.45
N GLY A 470 -20.30 7.59 9.87
CA GLY A 470 -20.73 6.71 10.96
C GLY A 470 -20.21 7.12 12.35
N ARG A 471 -19.81 8.40 12.53
CA ARG A 471 -19.20 8.89 13.77
C ARG A 471 -19.84 10.21 14.21
N ASP A 472 -19.90 10.40 15.52
CA ASP A 472 -20.34 11.66 16.15
C ASP A 472 -19.31 12.04 17.25
N PRO A 473 -18.57 13.17 17.12
CA PRO A 473 -18.54 14.05 15.94
C PRO A 473 -18.00 13.33 14.68
N ALA A 474 -18.36 13.86 13.51
CA ALA A 474 -17.95 13.32 12.20
C ALA A 474 -16.46 13.58 11.93
N VAL A 475 -15.60 12.82 12.57
CA VAL A 475 -14.13 12.90 12.45
C VAL A 475 -13.54 11.63 11.85
N ILE A 476 -12.42 11.76 11.14
CA ILE A 476 -11.70 10.63 10.56
C ILE A 476 -10.71 10.10 11.61
N PRO A 477 -10.73 8.79 11.93
CA PRO A 477 -9.79 8.18 12.87
C PRO A 477 -8.33 8.44 12.50
N ASN A 478 -7.44 8.32 13.46
CA ASN A 478 -6.00 8.51 13.26
C ASN A 478 -5.23 7.20 13.18
N ARG A 479 -5.76 6.12 13.78
CA ARG A 479 -5.11 4.82 13.89
C ARG A 479 -6.14 3.70 14.08
N PHE A 480 -5.71 2.46 13.91
CA PHE A 480 -6.46 1.29 14.37
C PHE A 480 -6.11 0.96 15.83
N GLN A 481 -7.00 0.22 16.49
CA GLN A 481 -6.67 -0.42 17.76
C GLN A 481 -5.68 -1.57 17.51
N TYR A 482 -4.92 -1.92 18.53
CA TYR A 482 -4.09 -3.12 18.53
C TYR A 482 -4.93 -4.39 18.38
N PRO A 483 -4.34 -5.54 17.99
CA PRO A 483 -5.05 -6.81 17.99
C PRO A 483 -5.69 -7.10 19.34
N THR A 484 -6.94 -7.55 19.35
CA THR A 484 -7.74 -7.72 20.58
C THR A 484 -7.15 -8.69 21.60
N ASN A 485 -6.27 -9.59 21.16
CA ASN A 485 -5.60 -10.53 22.06
C ASN A 485 -4.48 -9.89 22.90
N GLU A 486 -3.91 -8.74 22.50
CA GLU A 486 -2.81 -8.08 23.22
C GLU A 486 -3.18 -7.72 24.66
N SER A 487 -4.39 -7.22 24.88
CA SER A 487 -4.90 -6.90 26.22
C SER A 487 -4.99 -8.11 27.17
N ARG A 488 -4.89 -9.33 26.65
CA ARG A 488 -4.95 -10.57 27.41
C ARG A 488 -3.60 -11.29 27.49
N VAL A 489 -2.90 -11.43 26.36
CA VAL A 489 -1.69 -12.26 26.27
C VAL A 489 -0.41 -11.48 26.56
N ASN A 490 -0.42 -10.16 26.34
CA ASN A 490 0.73 -9.28 26.57
C ASN A 490 0.32 -7.99 27.32
N LYS A 491 -0.62 -8.09 28.26
CA LYS A 491 -1.31 -6.96 28.88
C LYS A 491 -0.37 -5.88 29.41
N SER A 492 0.65 -6.28 30.18
CA SER A 492 1.56 -5.34 30.84
C SER A 492 2.33 -4.47 29.84
N ASN A 493 2.90 -5.06 28.79
CA ASN A 493 3.66 -4.34 27.76
C ASN A 493 2.73 -3.54 26.85
N TYR A 494 1.54 -4.06 26.55
CA TYR A 494 0.51 -3.36 25.80
C TYR A 494 0.04 -2.09 26.50
N GLU A 495 -0.34 -2.17 27.81
CA GLU A 495 -0.76 -1.01 28.59
C GLU A 495 0.40 0.00 28.78
N ALA A 496 1.63 -0.47 28.98
CA ALA A 496 2.81 0.38 29.03
C ALA A 496 3.04 1.14 27.72
N ALA A 497 2.87 0.48 26.58
CA ALA A 497 2.98 1.11 25.27
C ALA A 497 1.88 2.16 25.03
N LEU A 498 0.61 1.88 25.37
CA LEU A 498 -0.47 2.85 25.28
C LEU A 498 -0.22 4.07 26.15
N ASN A 499 0.15 3.84 27.41
CA ASN A 499 0.42 4.93 28.34
C ASN A 499 1.60 5.81 27.90
N ARG A 500 2.68 5.20 27.40
CA ARG A 500 3.83 5.93 26.84
C ARG A 500 3.45 6.77 25.63
N GLN A 501 2.63 6.20 24.71
CA GLN A 501 2.26 6.87 23.47
C GLN A 501 1.18 7.93 23.69
N PHE A 502 0.15 7.64 24.49
CA PHE A 502 -1.10 8.41 24.53
C PHE A 502 -1.42 8.97 25.91
N GLY A 503 -0.64 8.64 26.95
CA GLY A 503 -0.84 9.13 28.32
C GLY A 503 -1.97 8.43 29.07
N ASN A 504 -2.51 7.35 28.52
CA ASN A 504 -3.58 6.54 29.10
C ASN A 504 -3.52 5.11 28.54
N THR A 505 -4.33 4.21 29.10
CA THR A 505 -4.42 2.81 28.66
C THR A 505 -5.65 2.52 27.78
N ASN A 506 -6.37 3.57 27.36
CA ASN A 506 -7.48 3.43 26.43
C ASN A 506 -6.93 3.32 25.00
N ASP A 507 -7.26 2.24 24.31
CA ASP A 507 -6.83 2.01 22.92
C ASP A 507 -7.77 2.74 21.93
N SER A 508 -7.70 4.08 21.91
CA SER A 508 -8.59 4.90 21.10
C SER A 508 -8.10 5.01 19.65
N ILE A 509 -9.03 4.89 18.69
CA ILE A 509 -8.75 5.12 17.28
C ILE A 509 -8.53 6.60 16.94
N ASP A 510 -8.86 7.51 17.85
CA ASP A 510 -8.70 8.96 17.69
C ASP A 510 -7.33 9.47 18.14
N ASP A 511 -6.57 8.64 18.84
CA ASP A 511 -5.23 8.99 19.28
C ASP A 511 -4.27 9.16 18.10
N LEU A 512 -3.48 10.24 18.14
CA LEU A 512 -2.53 10.53 17.08
C LEU A 512 -1.20 9.81 17.33
N VAL A 513 -0.78 8.95 16.40
CA VAL A 513 0.51 8.26 16.47
C VAL A 513 1.68 9.23 16.33
N TRP A 514 2.84 8.86 16.88
CA TRP A 514 3.99 9.77 17.04
C TRP A 514 4.46 10.43 15.74
N PHE A 515 4.55 9.70 14.62
CA PHE A 515 5.05 10.28 13.36
C PHE A 515 4.14 11.35 12.76
N LEU A 516 2.85 11.39 13.15
CA LEU A 516 1.87 12.40 12.71
C LEU A 516 1.80 13.61 13.66
N ARG A 517 2.38 13.54 14.86
CA ARG A 517 2.47 14.69 15.77
C ARG A 517 3.50 15.71 15.25
N ASN A 518 3.36 16.97 15.64
CA ASN A 518 4.36 18.01 15.33
C ASN A 518 5.59 17.87 16.22
#